data_a39adf945241b8460598785edec16521
#
_entry.id   a39adf945241b8460598785edec16521
#
_cell.length_a   1.000
_cell.length_b   1.000
_cell.length_c   1.000
_cell.angle_alpha   90.00
_cell.angle_beta   90.00
_cell.angle_gamma   90.00
#
_symmetry.space_group_name_H-M   'P 1'
#
loop_
_entity.id
_entity.type
_entity.pdbx_description
1 polymer ?
#
loop_
_entity_poly.entity_id
_entity_poly.type
_entity_poly.pdbx_seq_one_letter_code
_entity_poly.pdbx_strand_id
1 'polypeptide(L)'
;RLQSLAVVAQLSFPELGDVSRRLADSLGAAPQHCAQTKYPMGDSPVLLLNEAAKRIADGDIQIAAVVGGEALRTAAKRATGAAQNAVRDSAARSARPGRQRYGIVAPTDVYPLYENACRAAWKQTLAEGQRESADIWSRMSTVAAESRGAWLRKPVAADAILTASADNRPIAFPYTKLMVANSSVNQGAGFIVTSLAEARSRGISEDRLIYVGAGAGARE
;
A
#
# COMPACT_ATOMS: atom_id res chain seq x y z
N ARG A 1 17.95 -19.27 -7.96
CA ARG A 1 18.27 -18.87 -6.58
C ARG A 1 18.04 -17.37 -6.43
N LEU A 2 17.40 -16.92 -5.33
CA LEU A 2 17.16 -15.49 -5.06
C LEU A 2 18.50 -14.76 -4.87
N GLN A 3 18.71 -13.65 -5.61
CA GLN A 3 19.95 -12.88 -5.56
C GLN A 3 19.77 -11.51 -4.89
N SER A 4 18.56 -10.97 -4.92
CA SER A 4 18.25 -9.70 -4.28
C SER A 4 16.90 -9.79 -3.54
N LEU A 5 16.87 -9.29 -2.31
CA LEU A 5 15.65 -9.12 -1.52
C LEU A 5 15.53 -7.66 -1.08
N ALA A 6 14.49 -6.99 -1.56
CA ALA A 6 14.17 -5.62 -1.19
C ALA A 6 12.87 -5.60 -0.36
N VAL A 7 12.91 -4.93 0.77
CA VAL A 7 11.80 -4.86 1.73
C VAL A 7 11.33 -3.41 1.85
N VAL A 8 10.03 -3.18 1.75
CA VAL A 8 9.45 -1.89 2.14
C VAL A 8 9.41 -1.83 3.66
N ALA A 9 9.96 -0.78 4.25
CA ALA A 9 9.95 -0.58 5.69
C ALA A 9 8.52 -0.61 6.23
N GLN A 10 8.34 -1.13 7.43
CA GLN A 10 7.05 -1.24 8.11
C GLN A 10 6.96 -0.22 9.27
N LEU A 11 5.75 0.14 9.65
CA LEU A 11 5.45 1.06 10.76
C LEU A 11 5.06 0.35 12.04
N SER A 12 4.63 -0.91 11.94
CA SER A 12 4.00 -1.66 13.04
C SER A 12 4.93 -1.87 14.22
N PHE A 13 6.20 -2.15 13.96
CA PHE A 13 7.22 -2.50 14.94
C PHE A 13 8.57 -1.87 14.59
N PRO A 14 8.70 -0.54 14.74
CA PRO A 14 9.90 0.19 14.32
C PRO A 14 11.18 -0.28 15.08
N GLU A 15 11.01 -0.87 16.25
CA GLU A 15 12.09 -1.44 17.04
C GLU A 15 12.78 -2.64 16.39
N LEU A 16 12.16 -3.28 15.40
CA LEU A 16 12.77 -4.37 14.65
C LEU A 16 13.88 -3.90 13.70
N GLY A 17 13.92 -2.61 13.36
CA GLY A 17 14.88 -2.03 12.42
C GLY A 17 14.78 -2.64 11.02
N ASP A 18 15.94 -2.89 10.39
CA ASP A 18 15.99 -3.55 9.09
C ASP A 18 15.71 -5.06 9.25
N VAL A 19 14.61 -5.50 8.66
CA VAL A 19 14.18 -6.90 8.71
C VAL A 19 14.57 -7.71 7.46
N SER A 20 15.23 -7.09 6.48
CA SER A 20 15.51 -7.74 5.18
C SER A 20 16.35 -9.00 5.33
N ARG A 21 17.42 -8.94 6.13
CA ARG A 21 18.30 -10.11 6.38
C ARG A 21 17.58 -11.19 7.18
N ARG A 22 16.86 -10.80 8.23
CA ARG A 22 16.09 -11.76 9.06
C ARG A 22 15.02 -12.47 8.24
N LEU A 23 14.39 -11.78 7.29
CA LEU A 23 13.43 -12.38 6.38
C LEU A 23 14.11 -13.36 5.43
N ALA A 24 15.27 -12.99 4.86
CA ALA A 24 16.05 -13.90 4.03
C ALA A 24 16.41 -15.20 4.78
N ASP A 25 16.90 -15.06 6.00
CA ASP A 25 17.27 -16.21 6.86
C ASP A 25 16.05 -17.09 7.16
N SER A 26 14.90 -16.51 7.46
CA SER A 26 13.66 -17.25 7.72
C SER A 26 13.14 -18.03 6.51
N LEU A 27 13.48 -17.58 5.30
CA LEU A 27 13.18 -18.24 4.03
C LEU A 27 14.23 -19.27 3.60
N GLY A 28 15.30 -19.44 4.39
CA GLY A 28 16.46 -20.25 3.99
C GLY A 28 17.16 -19.73 2.74
N ALA A 29 17.03 -18.43 2.46
CA ALA A 29 17.62 -17.77 1.31
C ALA A 29 18.88 -17.00 1.71
N ALA A 30 19.86 -16.98 0.81
CA ALA A 30 21.11 -16.24 0.99
C ALA A 30 21.32 -15.30 -0.20
N PRO A 31 20.50 -14.25 -0.36
CA PRO A 31 20.66 -13.29 -1.43
C PRO A 31 21.93 -12.46 -1.20
N GLN A 32 22.62 -12.09 -2.29
CA GLN A 32 23.80 -11.23 -2.25
C GLN A 32 23.43 -9.81 -1.77
N HIS A 33 22.20 -9.39 -2.09
CA HIS A 33 21.71 -8.06 -1.78
C HIS A 33 20.44 -8.17 -0.92
N CYS A 34 20.53 -7.62 0.29
CA CYS A 34 19.36 -7.39 1.16
C CYS A 34 19.30 -5.91 1.48
N ALA A 35 18.14 -5.31 1.27
CA ALA A 35 17.93 -3.89 1.56
C ALA A 35 16.50 -3.64 2.04
N GLN A 36 16.35 -2.62 2.89
CA GLN A 36 15.06 -2.11 3.30
C GLN A 36 15.00 -0.60 3.01
N THR A 37 13.83 -0.11 2.59
CA THR A 37 13.65 1.33 2.43
C THR A 37 13.80 2.05 3.77
N LYS A 38 14.32 3.27 3.74
CA LYS A 38 14.50 4.06 4.97
C LYS A 38 13.14 4.39 5.63
N TYR A 39 12.14 4.65 4.81
CA TYR A 39 10.78 4.98 5.24
C TYR A 39 9.76 4.22 4.39
N PRO A 40 8.60 3.86 4.96
CA PRO A 40 7.49 3.33 4.17
C PRO A 40 6.79 4.50 3.47
N MET A 41 6.86 4.53 2.15
CA MET A 41 6.15 5.50 1.30
C MET A 41 5.25 4.75 0.32
N GLY A 42 4.19 5.40 -0.15
CA GLY A 42 3.25 4.79 -1.07
C GLY A 42 3.86 4.36 -2.41
N ASP A 43 4.91 5.03 -2.85
CA ASP A 43 5.67 4.74 -4.08
C ASP A 43 6.81 3.71 -3.89
N SER A 44 7.16 3.38 -2.64
CA SER A 44 8.31 2.51 -2.34
C SER A 44 8.29 1.17 -3.09
N PRO A 45 7.16 0.44 -3.20
CA PRO A 45 7.13 -0.81 -3.96
C PRO A 45 7.46 -0.63 -5.44
N VAL A 46 7.01 0.48 -6.04
CA VAL A 46 7.25 0.77 -7.46
C VAL A 46 8.69 1.21 -7.70
N LEU A 47 9.27 1.99 -6.80
CA LEU A 47 10.69 2.37 -6.88
C LEU A 47 11.60 1.14 -6.77
N LEU A 48 11.31 0.24 -5.83
CA LEU A 48 12.04 -1.02 -5.68
C LEU A 48 11.85 -1.95 -6.88
N LEU A 49 10.66 -1.95 -7.51
CA LEU A 49 10.41 -2.66 -8.77
C LEU A 49 11.31 -2.12 -9.88
N ASN A 50 11.36 -0.80 -10.04
CA ASN A 50 12.19 -0.16 -11.07
C ASN A 50 13.67 -0.45 -10.85
N GLU A 51 14.14 -0.39 -9.61
CA GLU A 51 15.53 -0.73 -9.26
C GLU A 51 15.85 -2.20 -9.58
N ALA A 52 14.98 -3.12 -9.18
CA ALA A 52 15.15 -4.55 -9.47
C ALA A 52 15.15 -4.82 -10.97
N ALA A 53 14.21 -4.23 -11.72
CA ALA A 53 14.12 -4.38 -13.16
C ALA A 53 15.37 -3.84 -13.89
N LYS A 54 15.87 -2.66 -13.46
CA LYS A 54 17.09 -2.07 -13.98
C LYS A 54 18.29 -2.99 -13.76
N ARG A 55 18.50 -3.48 -12.54
CA ARG A 55 19.62 -4.37 -12.21
C ARG A 55 19.57 -5.69 -12.98
N ILE A 56 18.36 -6.21 -13.27
CA ILE A 56 18.19 -7.38 -14.13
C ILE A 56 18.53 -7.06 -15.58
N ALA A 57 18.11 -5.89 -16.06
CA ALA A 57 18.42 -5.44 -17.42
C ALA A 57 19.93 -5.18 -17.64
N ASP A 58 20.60 -4.64 -16.62
CA ASP A 58 22.05 -4.41 -16.62
C ASP A 58 22.86 -5.73 -16.46
N GLY A 59 22.19 -6.85 -16.15
CA GLY A 59 22.85 -8.16 -15.99
C GLY A 59 23.46 -8.40 -14.61
N ASP A 60 23.29 -7.49 -13.65
CA ASP A 60 23.84 -7.60 -12.28
C ASP A 60 23.23 -8.77 -11.50
N ILE A 61 21.96 -9.00 -11.68
CA ILE A 61 21.17 -10.06 -11.04
C ILE A 61 20.17 -10.66 -12.03
N GLN A 62 19.69 -11.85 -11.74
CA GLN A 62 18.67 -12.52 -12.57
C GLN A 62 17.32 -12.60 -11.86
N ILE A 63 17.32 -12.69 -10.51
CA ILE A 63 16.11 -12.86 -9.73
C ILE A 63 16.16 -11.95 -8.50
N ALA A 64 15.15 -11.08 -8.39
CA ALA A 64 14.90 -10.25 -7.23
C ALA A 64 13.52 -10.55 -6.64
N ALA A 65 13.36 -10.33 -5.34
CA ALA A 65 12.07 -10.25 -4.68
C ALA A 65 11.89 -8.87 -4.07
N VAL A 66 10.70 -8.31 -4.22
CA VAL A 66 10.26 -7.09 -3.55
C VAL A 66 9.08 -7.45 -2.66
N VAL A 67 9.18 -7.12 -1.40
CA VAL A 67 8.16 -7.50 -0.41
C VAL A 67 7.88 -6.35 0.56
N GLY A 68 6.70 -6.38 1.15
CA GLY A 68 6.31 -5.47 2.22
C GLY A 68 5.21 -6.07 3.07
N GLY A 69 5.10 -5.60 4.29
CA GLY A 69 4.05 -6.06 5.20
C GLY A 69 3.84 -5.10 6.35
N GLU A 70 2.62 -5.07 6.83
CA GLU A 70 2.21 -4.32 8.01
C GLU A 70 1.41 -5.20 8.96
N ALA A 71 1.62 -4.98 10.26
CA ALA A 71 0.90 -5.68 11.31
C ALA A 71 0.28 -4.68 12.31
N LEU A 72 -0.26 -3.58 11.80
CA LEU A 72 -0.80 -2.48 12.61
C LEU A 72 -1.93 -2.92 13.56
N ARG A 73 -2.72 -3.92 13.17
CA ARG A 73 -3.73 -4.50 14.06
C ARG A 73 -3.09 -5.19 15.28
N THR A 74 -2.00 -5.91 15.07
CA THR A 74 -1.26 -6.55 16.17
C THR A 74 -0.56 -5.51 17.03
N ALA A 75 0.09 -4.52 16.42
CA ALA A 75 0.73 -3.43 17.14
C ALA A 75 -0.27 -2.68 18.03
N ALA A 76 -1.43 -2.31 17.48
CA ALA A 76 -2.49 -1.65 18.25
C ALA A 76 -3.02 -2.49 19.43
N LYS A 77 -3.11 -3.82 19.26
CA LYS A 77 -3.51 -4.72 20.37
C LYS A 77 -2.44 -4.86 21.46
N ARG A 78 -1.17 -4.73 21.09
CA ARG A 78 -0.03 -4.83 22.03
C ARG A 78 0.28 -3.50 22.70
N ALA A 79 -0.13 -2.39 22.11
CA ALA A 79 0.03 -1.06 22.70
C ALA A 79 -0.79 -0.99 24.01
N THR A 80 -0.10 -0.94 25.14
CA THR A 80 -0.72 -0.70 26.44
C THR A 80 -1.13 0.78 26.52
N GLY A 81 -2.16 1.11 27.34
CA GLY A 81 -2.84 2.42 27.40
C GLY A 81 -1.97 3.69 27.45
N ALA A 82 -0.70 3.61 27.86
CA ALA A 82 0.25 4.72 27.85
C ALA A 82 0.58 5.24 26.43
N ALA A 83 0.67 4.35 25.44
CA ALA A 83 0.93 4.73 24.05
C ALA A 83 -0.30 5.35 23.37
N GLN A 84 -1.50 4.97 23.80
CA GLN A 84 -2.74 5.56 23.28
C GLN A 84 -2.96 7.00 23.75
N ASN A 85 -2.43 7.37 24.92
CA ASN A 85 -2.54 8.73 25.46
C ASN A 85 -1.54 9.71 24.85
N ALA A 86 -0.38 9.24 24.40
CA ALA A 86 0.64 10.07 23.75
C ALA A 86 0.14 10.69 22.42
N VAL A 87 -0.80 10.04 21.72
CA VAL A 87 -1.41 10.57 20.50
C VAL A 87 -2.42 11.70 20.79
N ARG A 88 -2.88 11.85 22.02
CA ARG A 88 -3.88 12.84 22.44
C ARG A 88 -3.29 14.14 22.99
N ASP A 89 -1.98 14.22 23.15
CA ASP A 89 -1.38 15.40 23.80
C ASP A 89 -1.48 16.65 22.91
N SER A 90 -2.28 17.61 23.36
CA SER A 90 -2.58 18.85 22.65
C SER A 90 -1.37 19.79 22.52
N ALA A 91 -0.38 19.65 23.39
CA ALA A 91 0.85 20.46 23.35
C ALA A 91 1.71 20.17 22.10
N ALA A 92 1.63 18.96 21.56
CA ALA A 92 2.31 18.58 20.32
C ALA A 92 1.70 19.23 19.06
N ARG A 93 0.52 19.83 19.15
CA ARG A 93 -0.17 20.44 17.99
C ARG A 93 0.45 21.73 17.52
N SER A 94 1.03 22.54 18.41
CA SER A 94 1.61 23.83 18.06
C SER A 94 2.93 23.73 17.28
N ALA A 95 3.64 22.60 17.37
CA ALA A 95 4.89 22.35 16.66
C ALA A 95 4.70 21.64 15.30
N ARG A 96 3.45 21.43 14.88
CA ARG A 96 3.16 20.70 13.63
C ARG A 96 3.45 21.55 12.39
N PRO A 97 3.94 20.92 11.27
CA PRO A 97 4.09 21.61 9.99
C PRO A 97 2.80 22.30 9.55
N GLY A 98 2.90 23.36 8.74
CA GLY A 98 1.79 24.24 8.37
C GLY A 98 0.50 23.51 7.99
N ARG A 99 0.57 22.48 7.11
CA ARG A 99 -0.59 21.68 6.68
C ARG A 99 -1.33 21.01 7.83
N GLN A 100 -0.61 20.51 8.84
CA GLN A 100 -1.21 19.80 9.98
C GLN A 100 -1.94 20.75 10.94
N ARG A 101 -1.62 22.04 10.92
CA ARG A 101 -2.34 23.07 11.67
C ARG A 101 -3.77 23.24 11.18
N TYR A 102 -4.00 22.96 9.89
CA TYR A 102 -5.31 23.02 9.24
C TYR A 102 -6.02 21.65 9.21
N GLY A 103 -5.54 20.68 9.99
CA GLY A 103 -6.18 19.36 10.07
C GLY A 103 -5.81 18.41 8.93
N ILE A 104 -4.91 18.79 8.02
CA ILE A 104 -4.48 17.95 6.91
C ILE A 104 -3.37 17.00 7.40
N VAL A 105 -3.78 15.87 7.96
CA VAL A 105 -2.90 14.90 8.63
C VAL A 105 -2.91 13.54 7.93
N ALA A 106 -4.08 12.98 7.74
CA ALA A 106 -4.27 11.65 7.16
C ALA A 106 -4.53 11.72 5.64
N PRO A 107 -4.31 10.65 4.89
CA PRO A 107 -4.70 10.58 3.48
C PRO A 107 -6.17 10.95 3.24
N THR A 108 -7.07 10.56 4.13
CA THR A 108 -8.50 10.91 4.07
C THR A 108 -8.78 12.39 4.20
N ASP A 109 -7.85 13.18 4.70
CA ASP A 109 -7.96 14.65 4.76
C ASP A 109 -7.42 15.31 3.48
N VAL A 110 -6.52 14.62 2.77
CA VAL A 110 -5.80 15.12 1.59
C VAL A 110 -6.51 14.75 0.29
N TYR A 111 -6.91 13.50 0.13
CA TYR A 111 -7.52 13.01 -1.11
C TYR A 111 -8.77 13.76 -1.57
N PRO A 112 -9.64 14.27 -0.68
CA PRO A 112 -10.77 15.10 -1.11
C PRO A 112 -10.35 16.34 -1.90
N LEU A 113 -9.17 16.91 -1.62
CA LEU A 113 -8.64 18.07 -2.34
C LEU A 113 -8.27 17.70 -3.78
N TYR A 114 -7.60 16.57 -3.98
CA TYR A 114 -7.26 16.07 -5.31
C TYR A 114 -8.53 15.70 -6.09
N GLU A 115 -9.46 15.02 -5.45
CA GLU A 115 -10.71 14.63 -6.07
C GLU A 115 -11.54 15.84 -6.50
N ASN A 116 -11.59 16.89 -5.69
CA ASN A 116 -12.23 18.16 -6.07
C ASN A 116 -11.58 18.78 -7.30
N ALA A 117 -10.25 18.80 -7.36
CA ALA A 117 -9.52 19.32 -8.51
C ALA A 117 -9.80 18.51 -9.78
N CYS A 118 -9.81 17.17 -9.66
CA CYS A 118 -10.14 16.28 -10.79
C CYS A 118 -11.57 16.49 -11.28
N ARG A 119 -12.56 16.53 -10.37
CA ARG A 119 -13.96 16.80 -10.76
C ARG A 119 -14.12 18.14 -11.45
N ALA A 120 -13.46 19.18 -10.96
CA ALA A 120 -13.48 20.49 -11.59
C ALA A 120 -12.93 20.43 -13.03
N ALA A 121 -11.81 19.74 -13.23
CA ALA A 121 -11.20 19.56 -14.55
C ALA A 121 -12.10 18.74 -15.48
N TRP A 122 -12.78 17.72 -14.97
CA TRP A 122 -13.69 16.86 -15.74
C TRP A 122 -15.12 17.39 -15.83
N LYS A 123 -15.40 18.52 -15.20
CA LYS A 123 -16.75 19.15 -15.14
C LYS A 123 -17.80 18.22 -14.53
N GLN A 124 -17.40 17.39 -13.58
CA GLN A 124 -18.27 16.48 -12.85
C GLN A 124 -18.85 17.17 -11.60
N THR A 125 -20.11 16.90 -11.32
CA THR A 125 -20.70 17.17 -10.01
C THR A 125 -20.16 16.21 -8.96
N LEU A 126 -20.35 16.55 -7.68
CA LEU A 126 -19.99 15.65 -6.58
C LEU A 126 -20.71 14.29 -6.71
N ALA A 127 -22.01 14.31 -7.02
CA ALA A 127 -22.80 13.09 -7.14
C ALA A 127 -22.30 12.17 -8.26
N GLU A 128 -21.94 12.72 -9.42
CA GLU A 128 -21.38 11.96 -10.54
C GLU A 128 -20.04 11.33 -10.17
N GLY A 129 -19.12 12.10 -9.61
CA GLY A 129 -17.81 11.57 -9.21
C GLY A 129 -17.91 10.52 -8.10
N GLN A 130 -18.81 10.70 -7.14
CA GLN A 130 -19.04 9.71 -6.10
C GLN A 130 -19.68 8.43 -6.65
N ARG A 131 -20.59 8.52 -7.61
CA ARG A 131 -21.17 7.37 -8.31
C ARG A 131 -20.09 6.58 -9.06
N GLU A 132 -19.28 7.26 -9.85
CA GLU A 132 -18.17 6.64 -10.58
C GLU A 132 -17.22 5.89 -9.64
N SER A 133 -16.82 6.54 -8.54
CA SER A 133 -15.97 5.92 -7.53
C SER A 133 -16.62 4.68 -6.90
N ALA A 134 -17.90 4.76 -6.56
CA ALA A 134 -18.62 3.64 -5.96
C ALA A 134 -18.80 2.47 -6.94
N ASP A 135 -18.98 2.73 -8.22
CA ASP A 135 -19.07 1.69 -9.25
C ASP A 135 -17.72 0.98 -9.43
N ILE A 136 -16.60 1.71 -9.36
CA ILE A 136 -15.25 1.12 -9.36
C ILE A 136 -15.06 0.25 -8.13
N TRP A 137 -15.36 0.75 -6.93
CA TRP A 137 -15.24 -0.01 -5.68
C TRP A 137 -16.14 -1.24 -5.65
N SER A 138 -17.36 -1.15 -6.18
CA SER A 138 -18.27 -2.28 -6.29
C SER A 138 -17.68 -3.40 -7.14
N ARG A 139 -17.14 -3.07 -8.32
CA ARG A 139 -16.44 -4.04 -9.19
C ARG A 139 -15.22 -4.65 -8.50
N MET A 140 -14.41 -3.84 -7.82
CA MET A 140 -13.27 -4.34 -7.04
C MET A 140 -13.71 -5.29 -5.92
N SER A 141 -14.83 -5.01 -5.25
CA SER A 141 -15.36 -5.89 -4.20
C SER A 141 -15.81 -7.25 -4.75
N THR A 142 -16.31 -7.29 -5.97
CA THR A 142 -16.67 -8.55 -6.65
C THR A 142 -15.43 -9.41 -6.90
N VAL A 143 -14.35 -8.82 -7.40
CA VAL A 143 -13.06 -9.51 -7.58
C VAL A 143 -12.48 -9.95 -6.24
N ALA A 144 -12.54 -9.09 -5.23
CA ALA A 144 -12.06 -9.40 -3.88
C ALA A 144 -12.80 -10.58 -3.23
N ALA A 145 -14.09 -10.78 -3.53
CA ALA A 145 -14.87 -11.87 -3.00
C ALA A 145 -14.31 -13.26 -3.37
N GLU A 146 -13.67 -13.36 -4.52
CA GLU A 146 -13.04 -14.57 -5.03
C GLU A 146 -11.57 -14.71 -4.60
N SER A 147 -10.96 -13.64 -4.11
CA SER A 147 -9.54 -13.62 -3.73
C SER A 147 -9.33 -14.17 -2.32
N ARG A 148 -8.45 -15.19 -2.19
CA ARG A 148 -8.06 -15.73 -0.87
C ARG A 148 -7.30 -14.73 -0.01
N GLY A 149 -6.60 -13.77 -0.62
CA GLY A 149 -5.81 -12.75 0.08
C GLY A 149 -6.61 -11.52 0.51
N ALA A 150 -7.86 -11.37 0.04
CA ALA A 150 -8.68 -10.22 0.40
C ALA A 150 -9.18 -10.30 1.83
N TRP A 151 -9.15 -9.17 2.53
CA TRP A 151 -9.68 -9.06 3.90
C TRP A 151 -11.20 -9.14 3.95
N LEU A 152 -11.88 -8.40 3.07
CA LEU A 152 -13.32 -8.44 2.89
C LEU A 152 -13.64 -9.21 1.61
N ARG A 153 -14.28 -10.36 1.75
CA ARG A 153 -14.61 -11.25 0.64
C ARG A 153 -16.11 -11.33 0.42
N LYS A 154 -16.73 -10.16 0.29
CA LYS A 154 -18.17 -10.04 0.04
C LYS A 154 -18.39 -8.94 -1.00
N PRO A 155 -19.09 -9.23 -2.10
CA PRO A 155 -19.48 -8.19 -3.05
C PRO A 155 -20.35 -7.13 -2.37
N VAL A 156 -20.11 -5.87 -2.70
CA VAL A 156 -20.86 -4.73 -2.15
C VAL A 156 -21.39 -3.90 -3.30
N ALA A 157 -22.70 -3.65 -3.31
CA ALA A 157 -23.32 -2.81 -4.32
C ALA A 157 -22.90 -1.34 -4.19
N ALA A 158 -22.81 -0.62 -5.31
CA ALA A 158 -22.41 0.79 -5.34
C ALA A 158 -23.29 1.67 -4.42
N ASP A 159 -24.60 1.45 -4.38
CA ASP A 159 -25.50 2.19 -3.50
C ASP A 159 -25.20 1.96 -2.02
N ALA A 160 -24.84 0.74 -1.64
CA ALA A 160 -24.43 0.44 -0.26
C ALA A 160 -23.10 1.11 0.11
N ILE A 161 -22.21 1.29 -0.86
CA ILE A 161 -20.95 2.03 -0.66
C ILE A 161 -21.21 3.51 -0.44
N LEU A 162 -22.13 4.11 -1.21
CA LEU A 162 -22.47 5.54 -1.11
C LEU A 162 -23.29 5.87 0.13
N THR A 163 -24.18 4.95 0.54
CA THR A 163 -25.15 5.23 1.60
C THR A 163 -24.53 5.08 2.98
N ALA A 164 -24.54 6.14 3.76
CA ALA A 164 -24.12 6.09 5.15
C ALA A 164 -25.07 5.22 5.98
N SER A 165 -24.49 4.35 6.81
CA SER A 165 -25.23 3.46 7.72
C SER A 165 -24.40 3.18 8.98
N ALA A 166 -24.94 2.42 9.92
CA ALA A 166 -24.21 1.98 11.12
C ALA A 166 -22.90 1.25 10.78
N ASP A 167 -22.92 0.40 9.73
CA ASP A 167 -21.75 -0.34 9.30
C ASP A 167 -20.87 0.43 8.29
N ASN A 168 -21.44 1.44 7.64
CA ASN A 168 -20.78 2.28 6.63
C ASN A 168 -20.86 3.77 7.01
N ARG A 169 -20.34 4.12 8.19
CA ARG A 169 -20.38 5.49 8.70
C ARG A 169 -19.56 6.46 7.85
N PRO A 170 -19.88 7.76 7.84
CA PRO A 170 -18.99 8.78 7.27
C PRO A 170 -17.62 8.77 7.97
N ILE A 171 -16.56 8.96 7.20
CA ILE A 171 -15.16 9.07 7.70
C ILE A 171 -14.67 10.51 7.60
N ALA A 172 -14.59 11.01 6.36
CA ALA A 172 -14.23 12.38 6.02
C ALA A 172 -14.97 12.72 4.74
N PHE A 173 -15.59 13.91 4.67
CA PHE A 173 -16.34 14.28 3.48
C PHE A 173 -15.46 14.21 2.21
N PRO A 174 -15.93 13.57 1.13
CA PRO A 174 -17.25 12.96 0.92
C PRO A 174 -17.31 11.44 1.18
N TYR A 175 -16.33 10.86 1.86
CA TYR A 175 -16.12 9.42 1.96
C TYR A 175 -16.89 8.75 3.08
N THR A 176 -17.45 7.60 2.76
CA THR A 176 -17.91 6.61 3.72
C THR A 176 -16.79 5.64 4.08
N LYS A 177 -16.98 4.83 5.12
CA LYS A 177 -16.02 3.81 5.57
C LYS A 177 -15.63 2.81 4.47
N LEU A 178 -16.57 2.44 3.59
CA LEU A 178 -16.32 1.51 2.49
C LEU A 178 -15.53 2.14 1.32
N MET A 179 -15.39 3.46 1.31
CA MET A 179 -14.61 4.19 0.30
C MET A 179 -13.15 4.45 0.73
N VAL A 180 -12.77 4.09 1.95
CA VAL A 180 -11.43 4.33 2.49
C VAL A 180 -10.73 3.04 2.88
N ALA A 181 -9.39 3.04 2.79
CA ALA A 181 -8.57 1.91 3.21
C ALA A 181 -8.62 1.73 4.73
N ASN A 182 -8.67 0.48 5.18
CA ASN A 182 -8.55 0.14 6.58
C ASN A 182 -7.07 0.00 6.97
N SER A 183 -6.54 0.90 7.79
CA SER A 183 -5.17 0.82 8.29
C SER A 183 -4.98 -0.21 9.41
N SER A 184 -6.06 -0.66 10.07
CA SER A 184 -5.98 -1.60 11.20
C SER A 184 -6.01 -3.06 10.73
N VAL A 185 -5.07 -3.44 9.88
CA VAL A 185 -4.95 -4.79 9.32
C VAL A 185 -3.56 -5.38 9.56
N ASN A 186 -3.45 -6.70 9.42
CA ASN A 186 -2.19 -7.41 9.25
C ASN A 186 -2.17 -7.96 7.83
N GLN A 187 -1.27 -7.49 7.01
CA GLN A 187 -1.24 -7.85 5.61
C GLN A 187 0.19 -7.78 5.08
N GLY A 188 0.54 -8.72 4.21
CA GLY A 188 1.80 -8.72 3.50
C GLY A 188 1.59 -9.04 2.03
N ALA A 189 2.44 -8.51 1.19
CA ALA A 189 2.45 -8.77 -0.23
C ALA A 189 3.88 -8.74 -0.76
N GLY A 190 4.07 -9.35 -1.92
CA GLY A 190 5.36 -9.33 -2.60
C GLY A 190 5.23 -9.86 -4.02
N PHE A 191 6.26 -9.61 -4.78
CA PHE A 191 6.41 -10.11 -6.14
C PHE A 191 7.86 -10.45 -6.45
N ILE A 192 8.05 -11.31 -7.44
CA ILE A 192 9.36 -11.68 -7.95
C ILE A 192 9.57 -10.98 -9.29
N VAL A 193 10.75 -10.42 -9.48
CA VAL A 193 11.18 -9.79 -10.72
C VAL A 193 12.31 -10.63 -11.30
N THR A 194 12.21 -10.94 -12.59
CA THR A 194 13.21 -11.75 -13.28
C THR A 194 13.23 -11.42 -14.77
N SER A 195 14.26 -11.85 -15.49
CA SER A 195 14.27 -11.74 -16.94
C SER A 195 13.26 -12.72 -17.58
N LEU A 196 12.75 -12.38 -18.75
CA LEU A 196 11.86 -13.27 -19.50
C LEU A 196 12.52 -14.61 -19.82
N ALA A 197 13.80 -14.59 -20.14
CA ALA A 197 14.58 -15.79 -20.40
C ALA A 197 14.63 -16.72 -19.18
N GLU A 198 14.89 -16.16 -18.01
CA GLU A 198 14.93 -16.92 -16.75
C GLU A 198 13.52 -17.45 -16.36
N ALA A 199 12.46 -16.65 -16.56
CA ALA A 199 11.08 -17.11 -16.32
C ALA A 199 10.74 -18.31 -17.21
N ARG A 200 11.05 -18.24 -18.49
CA ARG A 200 10.82 -19.33 -19.45
C ARG A 200 11.64 -20.57 -19.14
N SER A 201 12.92 -20.42 -18.78
CA SER A 201 13.79 -21.54 -18.40
C SER A 201 13.27 -22.32 -17.18
N ARG A 202 12.49 -21.63 -16.31
CA ARG A 202 11.83 -22.22 -15.15
C ARG A 202 10.42 -22.74 -15.44
N GLY A 203 9.97 -22.70 -16.66
CA GLY A 203 8.65 -23.17 -17.06
C GLY A 203 7.50 -22.33 -16.52
N ILE A 204 7.74 -21.03 -16.24
CA ILE A 204 6.68 -20.10 -15.84
C ILE A 204 5.81 -19.81 -17.06
N SER A 205 4.54 -20.09 -16.94
CA SER A 205 3.54 -19.90 -18.01
C SER A 205 3.37 -18.41 -18.33
N GLU A 206 3.23 -18.07 -19.62
CA GLU A 206 3.12 -16.67 -20.11
C GLU A 206 1.94 -15.91 -19.51
N ASP A 207 0.82 -16.58 -19.22
CA ASP A 207 -0.36 -16.00 -18.60
C ASP A 207 -0.14 -15.54 -17.15
N ARG A 208 0.97 -15.96 -16.54
CA ARG A 208 1.39 -15.55 -15.20
C ARG A 208 2.41 -14.41 -15.20
N LEU A 209 2.86 -13.97 -16.37
CA LEU A 209 3.86 -12.94 -16.49
C LEU A 209 3.21 -11.56 -16.58
N ILE A 210 3.76 -10.62 -15.82
CA ILE A 210 3.43 -9.20 -15.90
C ILE A 210 4.70 -8.49 -16.36
N TYR A 211 4.64 -7.88 -17.54
CA TYR A 211 5.79 -7.20 -18.11
C TYR A 211 6.00 -5.84 -17.47
N VAL A 212 7.22 -5.58 -17.02
CA VAL A 212 7.61 -4.29 -16.46
C VAL A 212 7.89 -3.32 -17.61
N GLY A 213 7.16 -2.22 -17.65
CA GLY A 213 7.40 -1.12 -18.57
C GLY A 213 8.47 -0.15 -18.06
N ALA A 214 8.61 0.98 -18.74
CA ALA A 214 9.49 2.05 -18.30
C ALA A 214 8.95 2.67 -16.99
N GLY A 215 9.85 2.89 -16.05
CA GLY A 215 9.54 3.53 -14.77
C GLY A 215 10.43 4.74 -14.52
N ALA A 216 9.88 5.77 -13.90
CA ALA A 216 10.63 6.94 -13.45
C ALA A 216 10.17 7.34 -12.04
N GLY A 217 11.08 7.96 -11.29
CA GLY A 217 10.80 8.53 -9.98
C GLY A 217 11.39 9.92 -9.88
N ALA A 218 10.67 10.84 -9.24
CA ALA A 218 11.15 12.15 -8.89
C ALA A 218 10.91 12.41 -7.39
N ARG A 219 11.83 13.12 -6.75
CA ARG A 219 11.70 13.61 -5.38
C ARG A 219 12.05 15.09 -5.38
N GLU A 220 11.22 15.88 -4.73
CA GLU A 220 11.49 17.28 -4.40
C GLU A 220 12.21 17.37 -3.06
#